data_2283e3988f5be4ab5515c4ad13be8ddc
#
_entry.id   2283e3988f5be4ab5515c4ad13be8ddc
#
_cell.length_a   1.000
_cell.length_b   1.000
_cell.length_c   1.000
_cell.angle_alpha   90.00
_cell.angle_beta   90.00
_cell.angle_gamma   90.00
#
_symmetry.space_group_name_H-M   'P 1'
#
loop_
_entity.id
_entity.type
_entity.pdbx_description
1 polymer ?
#
loop_
_entity_poly.entity_id
_entity_poly.type
_entity_poly.pdbx_seq_one_letter_code
_entity_poly.pdbx_strand_id
1 'polypeptide(L)'
;MPKSTTLFMSLVFVALIGFIGCSQDNEEMRAIHWEEVTWKDGSKMLRIPFGSFEMGDQFNDGPIYEKPVHTVELSSFYIDVYEITNAQYSKFINEAGYKEPTFWEDPDFNAPDQPVVGVTWYDAMSYAIWAGKRLPTEAEWAYAARGGQMDKKFPWGSGKPDIPDVDGNYITSQYVGINGSADGYRYTAPVGSFPPNGYGLYDMAGNAREWCMDEYDDFYFLEISQKASLLKNPLSGYDHLIELITGEIGVDGFIVQSQERKKQENKNMLQPHVLRGGCWYFKWYGLRVALRNKQSPDKADNKIGFRCVRSYDPVEEIKWNVEPED
;
A
#
# COMPACT_ATOMS: atom_id res chain seq x y z
N MET A 1 -37.38 -69.61 62.69
CA MET A 1 -37.74 -68.21 62.64
C MET A 1 -36.42 -67.47 62.28
N PRO A 2 -36.25 -67.04 61.03
CA PRO A 2 -34.99 -66.43 60.66
C PRO A 2 -35.07 -64.93 60.85
N LYS A 3 -33.93 -64.35 61.29
CA LYS A 3 -33.70 -62.95 61.51
C LYS A 3 -33.33 -62.28 60.17
N SER A 4 -34.06 -61.24 59.83
CA SER A 4 -33.77 -60.37 58.73
C SER A 4 -32.58 -59.44 59.03
N THR A 5 -31.53 -59.51 58.26
CA THR A 5 -30.36 -58.64 58.39
C THR A 5 -30.46 -57.57 57.27
N THR A 6 -30.78 -56.36 57.68
CA THR A 6 -30.87 -55.21 56.77
C THR A 6 -29.47 -54.67 56.56
N LEU A 7 -29.00 -54.73 55.33
CA LEU A 7 -27.68 -54.21 54.92
C LEU A 7 -27.83 -52.72 54.54
N PHE A 8 -27.24 -51.87 55.35
CA PHE A 8 -27.13 -50.43 55.03
C PHE A 8 -25.98 -50.23 54.01
N MET A 9 -26.34 -49.90 52.80
CA MET A 9 -25.41 -49.46 51.80
C MET A 9 -25.19 -47.98 51.98
N SER A 10 -24.02 -47.57 52.53
CA SER A 10 -23.54 -46.19 52.55
C SER A 10 -23.07 -45.81 51.16
N LEU A 11 -23.77 -44.91 50.48
CA LEU A 11 -23.29 -44.24 49.28
C LEU A 11 -22.27 -43.19 49.68
N VAL A 12 -21.01 -43.46 49.39
CA VAL A 12 -19.93 -42.46 49.44
C VAL A 12 -19.99 -41.67 48.13
N PHE A 13 -20.46 -40.43 48.20
CA PHE A 13 -20.31 -39.47 47.11
C PHE A 13 -18.86 -38.98 47.08
N VAL A 14 -18.09 -39.54 46.17
CA VAL A 14 -16.78 -38.96 45.82
C VAL A 14 -17.05 -37.80 44.86
N ALA A 15 -17.01 -36.58 45.36
CA ALA A 15 -16.96 -35.38 44.53
C ALA A 15 -15.62 -35.34 43.78
N LEU A 16 -15.60 -35.75 42.52
CA LEU A 16 -14.53 -35.46 41.60
C LEU A 16 -14.57 -33.96 41.29
N ILE A 17 -13.79 -33.17 42.00
CA ILE A 17 -13.46 -31.83 41.57
C ILE A 17 -12.51 -31.99 40.35
N GLY A 18 -13.13 -31.95 39.16
CA GLY A 18 -12.37 -31.84 37.92
C GLY A 18 -11.65 -30.48 37.93
N PHE A 19 -10.36 -30.49 38.17
CA PHE A 19 -9.50 -29.41 37.76
C PHE A 19 -9.61 -29.35 36.24
N ILE A 20 -10.44 -28.43 35.71
CA ILE A 20 -10.32 -27.96 34.35
C ILE A 20 -9.00 -27.18 34.34
N GLY A 21 -7.92 -27.88 34.02
CA GLY A 21 -6.67 -27.25 33.59
C GLY A 21 -7.03 -26.39 32.39
N CYS A 22 -7.01 -25.08 32.58
CA CYS A 22 -6.92 -24.13 31.50
C CYS A 22 -5.58 -24.44 30.81
N SER A 23 -5.60 -25.31 29.81
CA SER A 23 -4.54 -25.35 28.83
C SER A 23 -4.53 -23.96 28.23
N GLN A 24 -3.56 -23.13 28.62
CA GLN A 24 -3.10 -22.06 27.79
C GLN A 24 -2.66 -22.76 26.50
N ASP A 25 -3.58 -22.87 25.57
CA ASP A 25 -3.24 -22.98 24.18
C ASP A 25 -2.45 -21.70 23.89
N ASN A 26 -1.14 -21.81 24.00
CA ASN A 26 -0.25 -21.00 23.23
C ASN A 26 -0.65 -21.27 21.79
N GLU A 27 -1.67 -20.56 21.30
CA GLU A 27 -1.71 -20.19 19.91
C GLU A 27 -0.42 -19.39 19.70
N GLU A 28 0.65 -20.13 19.36
CA GLU A 28 1.72 -19.56 18.58
C GLU A 28 0.97 -18.78 17.50
N MET A 29 1.05 -17.46 17.58
CA MET A 29 0.63 -16.60 16.48
C MET A 29 1.39 -17.14 15.27
N ARG A 30 0.74 -18.01 14.49
CA ARG A 30 1.27 -18.43 13.20
C ARG A 30 1.49 -17.12 12.49
N ALA A 31 2.74 -16.75 12.34
CA ALA A 31 3.12 -15.61 11.52
C ALA A 31 2.38 -15.83 10.20
N ILE A 32 1.44 -14.95 9.90
CA ILE A 32 0.71 -15.00 8.64
C ILE A 32 1.79 -14.84 7.58
N HIS A 33 2.13 -15.94 6.93
CA HIS A 33 3.16 -15.93 5.91
C HIS A 33 2.47 -15.46 4.63
N TRP A 34 2.61 -14.18 4.33
CA TRP A 34 2.10 -13.63 3.10
C TRP A 34 2.90 -14.21 1.93
N GLU A 35 2.20 -14.59 0.88
CA GLU A 35 2.85 -15.09 -0.33
C GLU A 35 3.71 -13.97 -0.95
N GLU A 36 5.03 -14.15 -0.87
CA GLU A 36 6.03 -13.24 -1.45
C GLU A 36 6.55 -13.83 -2.76
N VAL A 37 6.57 -13.03 -3.81
CA VAL A 37 7.16 -13.37 -5.09
C VAL A 37 8.22 -12.35 -5.48
N THR A 38 9.29 -12.79 -6.16
CA THR A 38 10.25 -11.87 -6.78
C THR A 38 9.87 -11.69 -8.24
N TRP A 39 9.62 -10.46 -8.65
CA TRP A 39 9.19 -10.13 -9.99
C TRP A 39 10.39 -9.91 -10.93
N LYS A 40 10.13 -9.86 -12.27
CA LYS A 40 11.19 -9.77 -13.30
C LYS A 40 12.10 -8.53 -13.20
N ASP A 41 11.62 -7.44 -12.64
CA ASP A 41 12.40 -6.22 -12.38
C ASP A 41 13.29 -6.34 -11.12
N GLY A 42 13.17 -7.44 -10.39
CA GLY A 42 13.88 -7.74 -9.16
C GLY A 42 13.17 -7.22 -7.90
N SER A 43 11.96 -6.66 -8.02
CA SER A 43 11.16 -6.26 -6.86
C SER A 43 10.57 -7.48 -6.16
N LYS A 44 10.42 -7.36 -4.85
CA LYS A 44 9.61 -8.27 -4.05
C LYS A 44 8.18 -7.77 -4.01
N MET A 45 7.24 -8.65 -4.25
CA MET A 45 5.81 -8.35 -4.17
C MET A 45 5.12 -9.27 -3.18
N LEU A 46 4.14 -8.75 -2.46
CA LEU A 46 3.29 -9.52 -1.56
C LEU A 46 1.88 -9.60 -2.11
N ARG A 47 1.27 -10.78 -1.97
CA ARG A 47 -0.13 -10.98 -2.30
C ARG A 47 -1.00 -10.41 -1.19
N ILE A 48 -1.81 -9.41 -1.54
CA ILE A 48 -2.85 -8.85 -0.69
C ILE A 48 -4.14 -9.64 -0.92
N PRO A 49 -4.79 -10.15 0.14
CA PRO A 49 -5.98 -10.96 -0.01
C PRO A 49 -7.17 -10.14 -0.51
N PHE A 50 -8.12 -10.83 -1.17
CA PHE A 50 -9.46 -10.31 -1.36
C PHE A 50 -10.07 -9.84 -0.03
N GLY A 51 -10.78 -8.72 -0.07
CA GLY A 51 -11.49 -8.24 1.12
C GLY A 51 -12.21 -6.93 0.91
N SER A 52 -12.96 -6.54 1.94
CA SER A 52 -13.67 -5.26 2.00
C SER A 52 -13.14 -4.41 3.14
N PHE A 53 -13.16 -3.10 2.96
CA PHE A 53 -12.76 -2.15 3.99
C PHE A 53 -13.52 -0.83 3.87
N GLU A 54 -13.51 -0.08 4.95
CA GLU A 54 -14.03 1.28 4.99
C GLU A 54 -12.95 2.26 4.54
N MET A 55 -13.12 2.85 3.34
CA MET A 55 -12.22 3.85 2.77
C MET A 55 -12.67 5.26 3.16
N GLY A 56 -11.72 6.12 3.50
CA GLY A 56 -11.96 7.50 3.91
C GLY A 56 -11.53 7.79 5.35
N ASP A 57 -11.85 8.98 5.82
CA ASP A 57 -11.50 9.47 7.16
C ASP A 57 -12.50 8.98 8.22
N GLN A 58 -12.19 7.85 8.86
CA GLN A 58 -13.00 7.24 9.92
C GLN A 58 -12.94 8.01 11.25
N PHE A 59 -11.97 8.90 11.42
CA PHE A 59 -11.76 9.67 12.66
C PHE A 59 -12.36 11.06 12.62
N ASN A 60 -12.89 11.47 11.48
CA ASN A 60 -13.53 12.75 11.24
C ASN A 60 -12.65 13.97 11.57
N ASP A 61 -11.33 13.83 11.42
CA ASP A 61 -10.34 14.88 11.70
C ASP A 61 -9.59 15.38 10.45
N GLY A 62 -9.88 14.80 9.30
CA GLY A 62 -9.39 15.24 8.00
C GLY A 62 -10.38 16.14 7.24
N PRO A 63 -9.94 16.64 6.08
CA PRO A 63 -10.73 17.52 5.22
C PRO A 63 -11.90 16.79 4.53
N ILE A 64 -12.78 17.58 3.90
CA ILE A 64 -14.01 17.09 3.28
C ILE A 64 -13.76 16.11 2.12
N TYR A 65 -12.67 16.25 1.40
CA TYR A 65 -12.33 15.38 0.27
C TYR A 65 -11.83 13.97 0.67
N GLU A 66 -11.69 13.72 1.98
CA GLU A 66 -11.47 12.38 2.54
C GLU A 66 -12.80 11.73 3.01
N LYS A 67 -13.93 12.34 2.72
CA LYS A 67 -15.29 11.99 3.22
C LYS A 67 -16.31 11.94 2.08
N PRO A 68 -17.40 11.19 2.29
CA PRO A 68 -17.68 10.32 3.43
C PRO A 68 -16.86 9.02 3.41
N VAL A 69 -16.83 8.33 4.53
CA VAL A 69 -16.39 6.93 4.59
C VAL A 69 -17.36 6.08 3.79
N HIS A 70 -16.83 5.14 3.01
CA HIS A 70 -17.61 4.26 2.14
C HIS A 70 -16.96 2.89 2.03
N THR A 71 -17.77 1.86 1.80
CA THR A 71 -17.30 0.49 1.73
C THR A 71 -16.73 0.16 0.34
N VAL A 72 -15.52 -0.38 0.30
CA VAL A 72 -14.84 -0.84 -0.90
C VAL A 72 -14.52 -2.32 -0.78
N GLU A 73 -14.79 -3.09 -1.84
CA GLU A 73 -14.38 -4.49 -2.00
C GLU A 73 -13.31 -4.57 -3.09
N LEU A 74 -12.20 -5.23 -2.77
CA LEU A 74 -11.07 -5.42 -3.68
C LEU A 74 -10.81 -6.90 -3.94
N SER A 75 -10.56 -7.25 -5.21
CA SER A 75 -9.99 -8.53 -5.59
C SER A 75 -8.57 -8.66 -5.04
N SER A 76 -8.05 -9.89 -4.90
CA SER A 76 -6.63 -10.10 -4.56
C SER A 76 -5.73 -9.48 -5.62
N PHE A 77 -4.60 -8.94 -5.18
CA PHE A 77 -3.57 -8.37 -6.05
C PHE A 77 -2.19 -8.51 -5.42
N TYR A 78 -1.15 -8.43 -6.23
CA TYR A 78 0.23 -8.30 -5.75
C TYR A 78 0.60 -6.82 -5.68
N ILE A 79 1.38 -6.44 -4.65
CA ILE A 79 1.92 -5.09 -4.47
C ILE A 79 3.40 -5.17 -4.13
N ASP A 80 4.20 -4.24 -4.64
CA ASP A 80 5.61 -4.12 -4.27
C ASP A 80 5.76 -3.89 -2.77
N VAL A 81 6.66 -4.65 -2.14
CA VAL A 81 6.96 -4.56 -0.70
C VAL A 81 7.48 -3.17 -0.34
N TYR A 82 8.25 -2.60 -1.24
CA TYR A 82 8.90 -1.30 -1.13
C TYR A 82 8.46 -0.36 -2.25
N GLU A 83 8.76 0.91 -2.11
CA GLU A 83 8.79 1.86 -3.22
C GLU A 83 9.82 1.39 -4.26
N ILE A 84 9.62 1.73 -5.53
CA ILE A 84 10.60 1.43 -6.59
C ILE A 84 11.88 2.20 -6.33
N THR A 85 13.01 1.49 -6.29
CA THR A 85 14.32 2.06 -5.99
C THR A 85 15.03 2.64 -7.22
N ASN A 86 16.03 3.49 -6.99
CA ASN A 86 16.90 3.98 -8.06
C ASN A 86 17.59 2.84 -8.81
N ALA A 87 18.02 1.78 -8.11
CA ALA A 87 18.62 0.61 -8.76
C ALA A 87 17.65 -0.10 -9.73
N GLN A 88 16.39 -0.23 -9.36
CA GLN A 88 15.36 -0.82 -10.23
C GLN A 88 15.04 0.11 -11.41
N TYR A 89 14.91 1.40 -11.15
CA TYR A 89 14.64 2.38 -12.20
C TYR A 89 15.81 2.50 -13.20
N SER A 90 17.06 2.32 -12.73
CA SER A 90 18.25 2.27 -13.60
C SER A 90 18.18 1.13 -14.63
N LYS A 91 17.67 -0.04 -14.24
CA LYS A 91 17.44 -1.16 -15.20
C LYS A 91 16.45 -0.74 -16.29
N PHE A 92 15.35 -0.10 -15.91
CA PHE A 92 14.36 0.41 -16.86
C PHE A 92 14.97 1.42 -17.84
N ILE A 93 15.74 2.40 -17.34
CA ILE A 93 16.44 3.36 -18.20
C ILE A 93 17.29 2.63 -19.22
N ASN A 94 18.10 1.68 -18.77
CA ASN A 94 19.07 0.97 -19.62
C ASN A 94 18.39 0.04 -20.64
N GLU A 95 17.34 -0.67 -20.25
CA GLU A 95 16.69 -1.68 -21.10
C GLU A 95 15.69 -1.05 -22.07
N ALA A 96 14.94 -0.04 -21.62
CA ALA A 96 13.94 0.64 -22.43
C ALA A 96 14.47 1.90 -23.16
N GLY A 97 15.71 2.32 -22.91
CA GLY A 97 16.25 3.59 -23.43
C GLY A 97 15.47 4.80 -22.90
N TYR A 98 14.97 4.71 -21.67
CA TYR A 98 14.13 5.77 -21.09
C TYR A 98 14.99 6.89 -20.51
N LYS A 99 14.38 8.05 -20.31
CA LYS A 99 15.05 9.22 -19.74
C LYS A 99 15.26 9.10 -18.23
N GLU A 100 16.28 9.77 -17.72
CA GLU A 100 16.55 9.91 -16.29
C GLU A 100 15.51 10.81 -15.59
N PRO A 101 15.20 10.55 -14.31
CA PRO A 101 14.39 11.43 -13.46
C PRO A 101 15.07 12.78 -13.17
N THR A 102 14.28 13.74 -12.71
CA THR A 102 14.76 15.13 -12.49
C THR A 102 15.90 15.21 -11.45
N PHE A 103 15.90 14.34 -10.43
CA PHE A 103 16.89 14.36 -9.33
C PHE A 103 17.91 13.21 -9.43
N TRP A 104 18.12 12.65 -10.63
CA TRP A 104 18.96 11.47 -10.84
C TRP A 104 20.42 11.68 -10.44
N GLU A 105 20.96 12.86 -10.67
CA GLU A 105 22.34 13.22 -10.33
C GLU A 105 22.49 13.89 -8.95
N ASP A 106 21.38 14.09 -8.22
CA ASP A 106 21.40 14.73 -6.91
C ASP A 106 21.83 13.72 -5.83
N PRO A 107 22.99 13.94 -5.16
CA PRO A 107 23.52 13.00 -4.17
C PRO A 107 22.63 12.79 -2.95
N ASP A 108 21.69 13.69 -2.69
CA ASP A 108 20.72 13.54 -1.62
C ASP A 108 19.59 12.52 -1.94
N PHE A 109 19.42 12.14 -3.24
CA PHE A 109 18.31 11.32 -3.71
C PHE A 109 18.70 10.16 -4.61
N ASN A 110 19.98 9.96 -4.93
CA ASN A 110 20.41 9.03 -5.96
C ASN A 110 21.07 7.74 -5.46
N ALA A 111 21.06 7.46 -4.16
CA ALA A 111 21.57 6.19 -3.67
C ALA A 111 20.73 5.01 -4.24
N PRO A 112 21.39 3.88 -4.60
CA PRO A 112 20.72 2.78 -5.30
C PRO A 112 19.50 2.20 -4.58
N ASP A 113 19.50 2.23 -3.26
CA ASP A 113 18.48 1.69 -2.36
C ASP A 113 17.47 2.73 -1.86
N GLN A 114 17.64 4.01 -2.22
CA GLN A 114 16.61 5.03 -2.00
C GLN A 114 15.47 4.87 -3.01
N PRO A 115 14.22 5.31 -2.66
CA PRO A 115 13.14 5.36 -3.61
C PRO A 115 13.50 6.30 -4.76
N VAL A 116 13.17 5.92 -5.99
CA VAL A 116 13.25 6.83 -7.11
C VAL A 116 12.27 7.98 -6.92
N VAL A 117 12.76 9.20 -6.97
CA VAL A 117 11.95 10.42 -6.88
C VAL A 117 12.19 11.33 -8.08
N GLY A 118 11.38 12.39 -8.23
CA GLY A 118 11.51 13.26 -9.38
C GLY A 118 10.96 12.66 -10.67
N VAL A 119 10.05 11.72 -10.54
CA VAL A 119 9.30 11.06 -11.61
C VAL A 119 7.93 11.68 -11.76
N THR A 120 7.50 11.91 -13.00
CA THR A 120 6.12 12.25 -13.34
C THR A 120 5.23 11.01 -13.24
N TRP A 121 3.92 11.20 -13.23
CA TRP A 121 2.98 10.08 -13.31
C TRP A 121 3.20 9.23 -14.58
N TYR A 122 3.49 9.89 -15.71
CA TYR A 122 3.80 9.20 -16.96
C TYR A 122 5.08 8.38 -16.91
N ASP A 123 6.10 8.87 -16.19
CA ASP A 123 7.35 8.15 -15.99
C ASP A 123 7.12 6.89 -15.12
N ALA A 124 6.33 7.03 -14.05
CA ALA A 124 5.95 5.92 -13.17
C ALA A 124 5.12 4.86 -13.90
N MET A 125 4.13 5.27 -14.72
CA MET A 125 3.36 4.35 -15.56
C MET A 125 4.22 3.67 -16.62
N SER A 126 5.15 4.39 -17.25
CA SER A 126 6.07 3.79 -18.24
C SER A 126 6.94 2.70 -17.63
N TYR A 127 7.47 2.93 -16.42
CA TYR A 127 8.18 1.90 -15.65
C TYR A 127 7.27 0.71 -15.36
N ALA A 128 6.08 0.97 -14.84
CA ALA A 128 5.14 -0.09 -14.45
C ALA A 128 4.80 -1.00 -15.65
N ILE A 129 4.50 -0.42 -16.81
CA ILE A 129 4.22 -1.17 -18.05
C ILE A 129 5.45 -1.98 -18.50
N TRP A 130 6.65 -1.39 -18.50
CA TRP A 130 7.88 -2.10 -18.82
C TRP A 130 8.07 -3.31 -17.86
N ALA A 131 7.79 -3.12 -16.58
CA ALA A 131 7.88 -4.18 -15.59
C ALA A 131 6.72 -5.21 -15.70
N GLY A 132 5.74 -5.04 -16.59
CA GLY A 132 4.54 -5.88 -16.66
C GLY A 132 3.66 -5.74 -15.42
N LYS A 133 3.58 -4.53 -14.91
CA LYS A 133 2.82 -4.08 -13.73
C LYS A 133 1.97 -2.87 -14.09
N ARG A 134 1.31 -2.30 -13.10
CA ARG A 134 0.62 -1.01 -13.15
C ARG A 134 0.81 -0.24 -11.85
N LEU A 135 0.44 1.02 -11.83
CA LEU A 135 0.28 1.74 -10.55
C LEU A 135 -0.90 1.17 -9.76
N PRO A 136 -0.88 1.26 -8.42
CA PRO A 136 -2.04 0.92 -7.61
C PRO A 136 -3.19 1.89 -7.89
N THR A 137 -4.43 1.40 -7.79
CA THR A 137 -5.55 2.31 -7.59
C THR A 137 -5.45 2.95 -6.21
N GLU A 138 -6.09 4.09 -6.01
CA GLU A 138 -6.16 4.74 -4.71
C GLU A 138 -6.73 3.81 -3.64
N ALA A 139 -7.71 3.00 -4.00
CA ALA A 139 -8.33 2.03 -3.11
C ALA A 139 -7.40 0.86 -2.77
N GLU A 140 -6.68 0.30 -3.74
CA GLU A 140 -5.68 -0.74 -3.51
C GLU A 140 -4.56 -0.25 -2.59
N TRP A 141 -4.05 0.97 -2.85
CA TRP A 141 -3.03 1.57 -2.01
C TRP A 141 -3.53 1.75 -0.56
N ALA A 142 -4.74 2.31 -0.40
CA ALA A 142 -5.32 2.56 0.93
C ALA A 142 -5.59 1.25 1.71
N TYR A 143 -6.06 0.21 1.04
CA TYR A 143 -6.28 -1.11 1.63
C TYR A 143 -4.96 -1.75 2.08
N ALA A 144 -3.95 -1.71 1.22
CA ALA A 144 -2.61 -2.21 1.51
C ALA A 144 -1.96 -1.46 2.68
N ALA A 145 -2.09 -0.12 2.72
CA ALA A 145 -1.55 0.71 3.79
C ALA A 145 -2.15 0.42 5.17
N ARG A 146 -3.43 0.00 5.22
CA ARG A 146 -4.06 -0.40 6.49
C ARG A 146 -3.47 -1.67 7.09
N GLY A 147 -2.80 -2.51 6.31
CA GLY A 147 -2.12 -3.71 6.81
C GLY A 147 -3.04 -4.68 7.57
N GLY A 148 -4.32 -4.81 7.16
CA GLY A 148 -5.33 -5.61 7.83
C GLY A 148 -5.93 -4.97 9.10
N GLN A 149 -5.52 -3.75 9.46
CA GLN A 149 -6.00 -3.02 10.64
C GLN A 149 -7.02 -1.95 10.23
N MET A 150 -8.30 -2.28 10.28
CA MET A 150 -9.35 -1.43 9.71
C MET A 150 -9.63 -0.15 10.49
N ASP A 151 -9.40 -0.14 11.79
CA ASP A 151 -9.71 0.95 12.72
C ASP A 151 -8.49 1.80 13.11
N LYS A 152 -7.45 1.81 12.28
CA LYS A 152 -6.21 2.54 12.57
C LYS A 152 -6.04 3.77 11.68
N LYS A 153 -5.50 4.80 12.30
CA LYS A 153 -5.25 6.10 11.66
C LYS A 153 -4.02 6.10 10.77
N PHE A 154 -3.02 5.32 11.17
CA PHE A 154 -1.72 5.18 10.52
C PHE A 154 -1.43 3.72 10.20
N PRO A 155 -0.51 3.41 9.28
CA PRO A 155 -0.12 2.03 8.98
C PRO A 155 0.38 1.23 10.17
N TRP A 156 0.93 1.89 11.20
CA TRP A 156 1.40 1.27 12.46
C TRP A 156 0.35 1.25 13.57
N GLY A 157 -0.83 1.85 13.39
CA GLY A 157 -1.86 1.90 14.43
C GLY A 157 -2.47 3.28 14.64
N SER A 158 -3.09 3.51 15.82
CA SER A 158 -3.77 4.78 16.13
C SER A 158 -2.93 5.73 17.00
N GLY A 159 -1.82 5.25 17.55
CA GLY A 159 -0.91 6.06 18.37
C GLY A 159 -0.25 7.17 17.55
N LYS A 160 -0.23 8.39 18.10
CA LYS A 160 0.65 9.42 17.56
C LYS A 160 2.09 8.92 17.66
N PRO A 161 2.94 9.26 16.68
CA PRO A 161 4.36 9.02 16.85
C PRO A 161 4.85 9.69 18.13
N ASP A 162 5.57 8.93 18.98
CA ASP A 162 5.99 9.35 20.32
C ASP A 162 7.39 9.97 20.27
N ILE A 163 7.58 11.10 19.56
CA ILE A 163 8.85 11.81 19.65
C ILE A 163 8.64 13.30 19.83
N PRO A 164 9.14 13.88 20.92
CA PRO A 164 9.30 15.30 21.04
C PRO A 164 10.40 15.79 20.11
N ASP A 165 10.09 16.69 19.19
CA ASP A 165 11.10 17.48 18.53
C ASP A 165 11.41 18.75 19.34
N VAL A 166 12.49 19.42 18.95
CA VAL A 166 12.94 20.68 19.56
C VAL A 166 11.96 21.85 19.36
N ASP A 167 10.97 21.70 18.48
CA ASP A 167 9.96 22.71 18.16
C ASP A 167 8.52 22.24 18.49
N GLY A 168 8.35 21.17 19.28
CA GLY A 168 7.08 20.57 19.61
C GLY A 168 6.49 19.69 18.49
N ASN A 169 7.28 19.31 17.50
CA ASN A 169 6.98 18.30 16.51
C ASN A 169 7.40 16.93 17.05
N TYR A 170 6.69 15.89 16.62
CA TYR A 170 6.94 14.53 17.08
C TYR A 170 7.44 13.69 15.91
N ILE A 171 8.59 13.07 16.09
CA ILE A 171 9.19 12.16 15.12
C ILE A 171 9.49 10.85 15.81
N THR A 172 9.07 9.72 15.29
CA THR A 172 9.53 8.43 15.79
C THR A 172 10.61 7.89 14.90
N SER A 173 11.73 7.51 15.49
CA SER A 173 12.75 6.68 14.86
C SER A 173 12.25 5.29 14.46
N GLN A 174 10.96 4.98 14.69
CA GLN A 174 10.38 3.67 14.39
C GLN A 174 9.55 3.64 13.12
N TYR A 175 9.12 4.77 12.56
CA TYR A 175 8.04 4.70 11.57
C TYR A 175 8.19 5.55 10.33
N VAL A 176 9.19 6.44 10.16
CA VAL A 176 9.26 7.18 8.89
C VAL A 176 10.30 8.28 8.83
N GLY A 177 10.91 8.49 7.64
CA GLY A 177 11.57 9.71 7.23
C GLY A 177 10.67 10.93 7.36
N ILE A 178 10.69 11.60 8.49
CA ILE A 178 10.03 12.88 8.71
C ILE A 178 11.11 13.91 8.99
N ASN A 179 11.00 15.03 8.28
CA ASN A 179 11.83 16.20 8.31
C ASN A 179 12.59 16.42 9.64
N GLY A 180 13.91 16.46 9.57
CA GLY A 180 14.73 16.92 10.67
C GLY A 180 15.85 15.99 11.15
N SER A 181 16.15 14.88 10.46
CA SER A 181 17.23 13.95 10.81
C SER A 181 17.17 13.28 12.17
N ALA A 182 16.03 13.32 12.88
CA ALA A 182 15.89 12.58 14.14
C ALA A 182 15.79 11.06 13.92
N ASP A 183 15.35 10.65 12.73
CA ASP A 183 15.33 9.28 12.22
C ASP A 183 16.65 8.85 11.55
N GLY A 184 17.62 9.77 11.44
CA GLY A 184 18.91 9.56 10.79
C GLY A 184 18.99 10.01 9.33
N TYR A 185 17.86 10.44 8.73
CA TYR A 185 17.81 10.83 7.32
C TYR A 185 17.26 12.25 7.16
N ARG A 186 17.93 13.04 6.35
CA ARG A 186 17.51 14.42 6.07
C ARG A 186 16.39 14.47 5.02
N TYR A 187 16.40 13.54 4.10
CA TYR A 187 15.48 13.40 2.98
C TYR A 187 14.95 11.97 2.92
N THR A 188 14.89 11.35 1.75
CA THR A 188 14.49 9.96 1.63
C THR A 188 15.50 9.01 2.30
N ALA A 189 15.00 8.00 3.00
CA ALA A 189 15.78 6.90 3.52
C ALA A 189 15.91 5.77 2.46
N PRO A 190 16.88 4.87 2.59
CA PRO A 190 16.83 3.58 1.90
C PRO A 190 15.50 2.88 2.19
N VAL A 191 14.87 2.30 1.17
CA VAL A 191 13.58 1.61 1.36
C VAL A 191 13.68 0.51 2.40
N GLY A 192 12.64 0.34 3.22
CA GLY A 192 12.64 -0.66 4.29
C GLY A 192 13.46 -0.31 5.51
N SER A 193 13.91 0.95 5.66
CA SER A 193 14.63 1.41 6.87
C SER A 193 13.77 1.39 8.14
N PHE A 194 12.45 1.35 8.00
CA PHE A 194 11.48 1.40 9.09
C PHE A 194 10.64 0.12 9.15
N PRO A 195 9.98 -0.19 10.28
CA PRO A 195 9.16 -1.39 10.40
C PRO A 195 8.00 -1.44 9.41
N PRO A 196 7.65 -2.64 8.89
CA PRO A 196 6.53 -2.81 7.98
C PRO A 196 5.18 -2.70 8.71
N ASN A 197 4.11 -2.52 7.92
CA ASN A 197 2.75 -2.64 8.41
C ASN A 197 2.34 -4.12 8.61
N GLY A 198 1.08 -4.35 9.01
CA GLY A 198 0.56 -5.69 9.30
C GLY A 198 0.52 -6.66 8.10
N TYR A 199 0.62 -6.17 6.87
CA TYR A 199 0.80 -7.01 5.68
C TYR A 199 2.27 -7.27 5.32
N GLY A 200 3.23 -6.62 5.97
CA GLY A 200 4.65 -6.73 5.64
C GLY A 200 5.12 -5.70 4.60
N LEU A 201 4.33 -4.66 4.35
CA LEU A 201 4.66 -3.58 3.43
C LEU A 201 5.39 -2.45 4.18
N TYR A 202 6.46 -1.97 3.59
CA TYR A 202 7.31 -0.91 4.13
C TYR A 202 6.96 0.45 3.54
N ASP A 203 7.30 1.50 4.26
CA ASP A 203 7.24 2.90 3.82
C ASP A 203 5.83 3.38 3.37
N MET A 204 4.77 2.68 3.84
CA MET A 204 3.37 3.06 3.56
C MET A 204 2.95 4.38 4.23
N ALA A 205 3.86 5.04 4.92
CA ALA A 205 3.67 6.37 5.50
C ALA A 205 5.02 7.09 5.60
N GLY A 206 5.23 8.10 4.79
CA GLY A 206 6.44 8.89 4.70
C GLY A 206 7.34 8.49 3.55
N ASN A 207 8.64 8.65 3.69
CA ASN A 207 9.65 8.47 2.68
C ASN A 207 9.33 9.27 1.40
N ALA A 208 8.65 8.71 0.42
CA ALA A 208 8.12 9.45 -0.73
C ALA A 208 6.59 9.26 -0.87
N ARG A 209 5.90 10.32 -1.32
CA ARG A 209 4.50 10.17 -1.75
C ARG A 209 4.44 9.29 -2.99
N GLU A 210 3.41 8.50 -3.09
CA GLU A 210 3.31 7.51 -4.15
C GLU A 210 2.20 7.86 -5.14
N TRP A 211 2.54 7.84 -6.43
CA TRP A 211 1.57 7.96 -7.50
C TRP A 211 0.58 6.78 -7.48
N CYS A 212 -0.71 7.13 -7.53
CA CYS A 212 -1.78 6.18 -7.82
C CYS A 212 -2.26 6.35 -9.28
N MET A 213 -2.97 5.35 -9.77
CA MET A 213 -3.54 5.38 -11.11
C MET A 213 -4.63 6.45 -11.26
N ASP A 214 -5.38 6.68 -10.20
CA ASP A 214 -6.59 7.50 -10.19
C ASP A 214 -6.36 8.97 -10.51
N GLU A 215 -7.27 9.54 -11.31
CA GLU A 215 -7.45 10.99 -11.36
C GLU A 215 -8.02 11.49 -10.04
N TYR A 216 -7.55 12.64 -9.61
CA TYR A 216 -7.99 13.22 -8.34
C TYR A 216 -9.19 14.13 -8.54
N ASP A 217 -10.25 13.88 -7.76
CA ASP A 217 -11.40 14.74 -7.61
C ASP A 217 -11.69 14.97 -6.13
N ASP A 218 -11.93 16.23 -5.74
CA ASP A 218 -12.25 16.61 -4.36
C ASP A 218 -13.61 16.03 -3.91
N PHE A 219 -14.53 15.75 -4.84
CA PHE A 219 -15.87 15.26 -4.58
C PHE A 219 -16.06 13.78 -4.88
N TYR A 220 -15.05 13.09 -5.36
CA TYR A 220 -15.14 11.69 -5.78
C TYR A 220 -15.76 10.79 -4.71
N PHE A 221 -15.31 10.87 -3.45
CA PHE A 221 -15.86 10.05 -2.36
C PHE A 221 -17.33 10.34 -2.08
N LEU A 222 -17.74 11.60 -2.18
CA LEU A 222 -19.15 11.98 -2.04
C LEU A 222 -19.99 11.39 -3.18
N GLU A 223 -19.53 11.51 -4.41
CA GLU A 223 -20.28 11.05 -5.59
C GLU A 223 -20.43 9.54 -5.62
N ILE A 224 -19.34 8.79 -5.36
CA ILE A 224 -19.38 7.33 -5.41
C ILE A 224 -20.19 6.73 -4.26
N SER A 225 -20.15 7.34 -3.07
CA SER A 225 -20.96 6.90 -1.92
C SER A 225 -22.46 7.04 -2.15
N GLN A 226 -22.89 7.97 -3.03
CA GLN A 226 -24.27 8.13 -3.44
C GLN A 226 -24.70 7.14 -4.54
N LYS A 227 -23.73 6.62 -5.33
CA LYS A 227 -24.02 5.70 -6.44
C LYS A 227 -24.21 4.26 -6.01
N ALA A 228 -23.47 3.81 -5.00
CA ALA A 228 -23.54 2.43 -4.52
C ALA A 228 -23.14 2.32 -3.03
N SER A 229 -23.78 1.39 -2.31
CA SER A 229 -23.41 1.06 -0.93
C SER A 229 -22.14 0.22 -0.84
N LEU A 230 -21.73 -0.44 -1.92
CA LEU A 230 -20.53 -1.25 -2.04
C LEU A 230 -19.89 -0.98 -3.41
N LEU A 231 -18.63 -0.57 -3.39
CA LEU A 231 -17.84 -0.34 -4.59
C LEU A 231 -16.85 -1.49 -4.79
N LYS A 232 -16.80 -2.03 -6.01
CA LYS A 232 -15.89 -3.13 -6.35
C LYS A 232 -14.78 -2.63 -7.24
N ASN A 233 -13.51 -2.80 -6.79
CA ASN A 233 -12.32 -2.39 -7.51
C ASN A 233 -12.44 -0.98 -8.14
N PRO A 234 -12.78 0.05 -7.36
CA PRO A 234 -13.04 1.38 -7.91
C PRO A 234 -11.77 2.00 -8.48
N LEU A 235 -11.95 2.71 -9.58
CA LEU A 235 -10.91 3.51 -10.24
C LEU A 235 -11.54 4.82 -10.72
N SER A 236 -10.94 5.95 -10.41
CA SER A 236 -11.39 7.27 -10.81
C SER A 236 -10.75 7.71 -12.13
N GLY A 237 -11.57 8.17 -13.08
CA GLY A 237 -11.11 8.91 -14.24
C GLY A 237 -10.72 8.11 -15.50
N TYR A 238 -10.83 6.77 -15.50
CA TYR A 238 -10.17 5.96 -16.51
C TYR A 238 -11.02 4.87 -17.17
N ASP A 239 -12.15 5.22 -17.76
CA ASP A 239 -12.88 4.28 -18.63
C ASP A 239 -12.07 3.82 -19.87
N HIS A 240 -11.01 4.56 -20.23
CA HIS A 240 -10.17 4.32 -21.42
C HIS A 240 -8.81 3.67 -21.14
N LEU A 241 -8.43 3.45 -19.87
CA LEU A 241 -7.18 2.75 -19.51
C LEU A 241 -7.35 1.25 -19.27
N ILE A 242 -8.51 0.68 -19.57
CA ILE A 242 -8.74 -0.77 -19.49
C ILE A 242 -7.68 -1.51 -20.31
N GLU A 243 -7.31 -1.01 -21.48
CA GLU A 243 -6.25 -1.56 -22.34
C GLU A 243 -4.86 -1.58 -21.69
N LEU A 244 -4.56 -0.59 -20.84
CA LEU A 244 -3.31 -0.55 -20.06
C LEU A 244 -3.33 -1.57 -18.92
N ILE A 245 -4.50 -1.76 -18.28
CA ILE A 245 -4.69 -2.71 -17.19
C ILE A 245 -4.64 -4.15 -17.69
N THR A 246 -5.13 -4.39 -18.92
CA THR A 246 -5.15 -5.71 -19.56
C THR A 246 -3.80 -6.10 -20.20
N GLY A 247 -2.84 -5.16 -20.26
CA GLY A 247 -1.52 -5.40 -20.87
C GLY A 247 -1.51 -5.38 -22.40
N GLU A 248 -2.56 -4.89 -23.02
CA GLU A 248 -2.68 -4.79 -24.50
C GLU A 248 -1.77 -3.69 -25.10
N ILE A 249 -1.34 -2.74 -24.25
CA ILE A 249 -0.47 -1.63 -24.69
C ILE A 249 0.89 -1.74 -24.02
N GLY A 250 1.97 -1.80 -24.82
CA GLY A 250 3.33 -1.71 -24.36
C GLY A 250 3.76 -0.25 -24.04
N VAL A 251 4.98 -0.10 -23.51
CA VAL A 251 5.56 1.22 -23.10
C VAL A 251 5.51 2.24 -24.24
N ASP A 252 5.87 1.85 -25.46
CA ASP A 252 5.89 2.76 -26.62
C ASP A 252 4.47 3.24 -26.96
N GLY A 253 3.49 2.34 -26.96
CA GLY A 253 2.08 2.69 -27.19
C GLY A 253 1.55 3.65 -26.13
N PHE A 254 1.88 3.42 -24.86
CA PHE A 254 1.52 4.31 -23.77
C PHE A 254 2.16 5.70 -23.92
N ILE A 255 3.44 5.78 -24.27
CA ILE A 255 4.13 7.06 -24.49
C ILE A 255 3.46 7.85 -25.62
N VAL A 256 3.14 7.20 -26.75
CA VAL A 256 2.46 7.84 -27.88
C VAL A 256 1.08 8.37 -27.46
N GLN A 257 0.26 7.57 -26.83
CA GLN A 257 -1.06 8.00 -26.34
C GLN A 257 -0.97 9.15 -25.33
N SER A 258 0.00 9.09 -24.41
CA SER A 258 0.22 10.16 -23.43
C SER A 258 0.63 11.48 -24.10
N GLN A 259 1.42 11.42 -25.18
CA GLN A 259 1.81 12.61 -25.95
C GLN A 259 0.64 13.18 -26.73
N GLU A 260 -0.22 12.35 -27.32
CA GLU A 260 -1.42 12.78 -28.03
C GLU A 260 -2.43 13.42 -27.07
N ARG A 261 -2.66 12.84 -25.91
CA ARG A 261 -3.49 13.41 -24.85
C ARG A 261 -2.97 14.78 -24.40
N LYS A 262 -1.67 14.91 -24.13
CA LYS A 262 -1.04 16.20 -23.78
C LYS A 262 -1.19 17.27 -24.88
N LYS A 263 -1.31 16.88 -26.15
CA LYS A 263 -1.55 17.81 -27.26
C LYS A 263 -3.02 18.24 -27.33
N GLN A 264 -3.96 17.34 -26.99
CA GLN A 264 -5.39 17.62 -27.02
C GLN A 264 -5.86 18.39 -25.79
N GLU A 265 -5.30 18.11 -24.63
CA GLU A 265 -5.59 18.81 -23.39
C GLU A 265 -4.74 20.10 -23.30
N ASN A 266 -5.41 21.21 -23.08
CA ASN A 266 -4.69 22.45 -22.76
C ASN A 266 -3.86 22.21 -21.51
N LYS A 267 -2.57 22.48 -21.52
CA LYS A 267 -1.59 22.14 -20.45
C LYS A 267 -2.02 22.59 -19.05
N ASN A 268 -2.91 23.58 -18.96
CA ASN A 268 -3.49 24.09 -17.72
C ASN A 268 -4.74 23.31 -17.24
N MET A 269 -5.16 22.29 -17.97
CA MET A 269 -6.38 21.51 -17.70
C MET A 269 -6.10 20.01 -17.52
N LEU A 270 -4.81 19.60 -17.39
CA LEU A 270 -4.49 18.21 -17.06
C LEU A 270 -5.06 17.89 -15.68
N GLN A 271 -5.92 16.88 -15.62
CA GLN A 271 -6.48 16.42 -14.35
C GLN A 271 -5.33 15.94 -13.43
N PRO A 272 -5.25 16.44 -12.20
CA PRO A 272 -4.26 15.95 -11.26
C PRO A 272 -4.53 14.49 -10.91
N HIS A 273 -3.47 13.77 -10.56
CA HIS A 273 -3.54 12.39 -10.10
C HIS A 273 -3.36 12.29 -8.60
N VAL A 274 -3.90 11.21 -8.04
CA VAL A 274 -3.83 10.93 -6.61
C VAL A 274 -2.40 10.60 -6.20
N LEU A 275 -1.99 11.17 -5.06
CA LEU A 275 -0.78 10.83 -4.32
C LEU A 275 -1.16 10.37 -2.92
N ARG A 276 -0.49 9.30 -2.44
CA ARG A 276 -0.73 8.71 -1.13
C ARG A 276 0.55 8.62 -0.30
N GLY A 277 0.43 8.30 1.00
CA GLY A 277 1.53 7.94 1.91
C GLY A 277 2.17 9.09 2.68
N GLY A 278 2.08 10.32 2.23
CA GLY A 278 2.88 11.41 2.79
C GLY A 278 4.35 11.30 2.34
N CYS A 279 5.26 12.08 2.89
CA CYS A 279 6.67 12.05 2.51
C CYS A 279 7.57 12.57 3.63
N TRP A 280 8.88 12.44 3.47
CA TRP A 280 9.92 12.94 4.39
C TRP A 280 9.76 14.40 4.83
N TYR A 281 9.03 15.22 4.07
CA TYR A 281 8.77 16.63 4.38
C TYR A 281 7.54 16.86 5.24
N PHE A 282 6.63 15.89 5.34
CA PHE A 282 5.37 16.08 6.06
C PHE A 282 5.53 15.87 7.56
N LYS A 283 4.70 16.58 8.33
CA LYS A 283 4.52 16.31 9.75
C LYS A 283 3.61 15.08 9.92
N TRP A 284 3.59 14.51 11.13
CA TRP A 284 2.88 13.28 11.46
C TRP A 284 1.40 13.24 10.98
N TYR A 285 0.70 14.37 11.01
CA TYR A 285 -0.69 14.43 10.53
C TYR A 285 -0.81 14.23 9.01
N GLY A 286 0.25 14.44 8.29
CA GLY A 286 0.37 14.17 6.86
C GLY A 286 0.67 12.71 6.51
N LEU A 287 0.69 11.81 7.52
CA LEU A 287 0.99 10.39 7.37
C LEU A 287 -0.24 9.49 7.60
N ARG A 288 -1.40 10.10 7.77
CA ARG A 288 -2.66 9.36 7.95
C ARG A 288 -2.98 8.51 6.71
N VAL A 289 -3.44 7.28 6.93
CA VAL A 289 -3.86 6.40 5.82
C VAL A 289 -4.98 7.05 4.99
N ALA A 290 -5.84 7.85 5.61
CA ALA A 290 -6.92 8.54 4.90
C ALA A 290 -6.44 9.72 4.04
N LEU A 291 -5.22 10.25 4.28
CA LEU A 291 -4.75 11.47 3.60
C LEU A 291 -4.70 11.29 2.09
N ARG A 292 -5.38 12.18 1.39
CA ARG A 292 -5.37 12.31 -0.07
C ARG A 292 -4.56 13.54 -0.48
N ASN A 293 -3.62 13.36 -1.39
CA ASN A 293 -2.88 14.43 -2.03
C ASN A 293 -3.05 14.36 -3.55
N LYS A 294 -2.65 15.42 -4.23
CA LYS A 294 -2.71 15.48 -5.70
C LYS A 294 -1.52 16.22 -6.28
N GLN A 295 -1.19 15.90 -7.52
CA GLN A 295 -0.24 16.62 -8.34
C GLN A 295 -0.61 16.48 -9.81
N SER A 296 -0.27 17.49 -10.62
CA SER A 296 -0.39 17.40 -12.07
C SER A 296 0.49 16.26 -12.61
N PRO A 297 -0.01 15.41 -13.54
CA PRO A 297 0.70 14.21 -13.99
C PRO A 297 2.00 14.50 -14.75
N ASP A 298 2.21 15.74 -15.21
CA ASP A 298 3.43 16.21 -15.89
C ASP A 298 4.48 16.85 -14.96
N LYS A 299 4.18 16.89 -13.65
CA LYS A 299 5.08 17.48 -12.64
C LYS A 299 5.82 16.40 -11.89
N ALA A 300 7.12 16.66 -11.70
CA ALA A 300 8.01 15.87 -10.88
C ALA A 300 8.42 16.65 -9.62
N ASP A 301 8.65 15.97 -8.51
CA ASP A 301 9.05 16.56 -7.23
C ASP A 301 9.94 15.56 -6.49
N ASN A 302 10.94 16.03 -5.73
CA ASN A 302 11.84 15.19 -4.94
C ASN A 302 11.17 14.50 -3.74
N LYS A 303 9.87 14.64 -3.61
CA LYS A 303 9.00 14.03 -2.58
C LYS A 303 8.03 13.02 -3.17
N ILE A 304 8.14 12.72 -4.47
CA ILE A 304 7.19 11.88 -5.19
C ILE A 304 7.94 10.76 -5.89
N GLY A 305 7.63 9.54 -5.49
CA GLY A 305 8.00 8.29 -6.09
C GLY A 305 6.76 7.44 -6.40
N PHE A 306 6.90 6.11 -6.37
CA PHE A 306 5.80 5.18 -6.60
C PHE A 306 6.18 3.75 -6.21
N ARG A 307 5.16 2.92 -6.04
CA ARG A 307 5.26 1.45 -6.07
C ARG A 307 4.28 0.89 -7.07
N CYS A 308 4.46 -0.36 -7.47
CA CYS A 308 3.60 -0.99 -8.46
C CYS A 308 2.76 -2.11 -7.85
N VAL A 309 1.69 -2.42 -8.57
CA VAL A 309 0.81 -3.56 -8.30
C VAL A 309 0.65 -4.41 -9.56
N ARG A 310 0.16 -5.63 -9.35
CA ARG A 310 -0.25 -6.54 -10.40
C ARG A 310 -1.54 -7.23 -9.99
N SER A 311 -2.47 -7.35 -10.92
CA SER A 311 -3.69 -8.13 -10.68
C SER A 311 -3.33 -9.60 -10.42
N TYR A 312 -3.98 -10.22 -9.45
CA TYR A 312 -3.86 -11.64 -9.20
C TYR A 312 -4.71 -12.41 -10.20
N ASP A 313 -4.07 -13.30 -10.98
CA ASP A 313 -4.75 -14.25 -11.86
C ASP A 313 -4.41 -15.68 -11.41
N PRO A 314 -5.38 -16.42 -10.85
CA PRO A 314 -5.14 -17.78 -10.38
C PRO A 314 -4.78 -18.76 -11.51
N VAL A 315 -5.10 -18.44 -12.75
CA VAL A 315 -4.77 -19.28 -13.91
C VAL A 315 -3.32 -19.09 -14.34
N GLU A 316 -2.79 -17.88 -14.25
CA GLU A 316 -1.37 -17.62 -14.50
C GLU A 316 -0.48 -18.25 -13.43
N GLU A 317 -0.88 -18.22 -12.16
CA GLU A 317 -0.10 -18.79 -11.06
C GLU A 317 0.17 -20.30 -11.23
N ILE A 318 -0.79 -21.04 -11.80
CA ILE A 318 -0.60 -22.46 -12.13
C ILE A 318 0.52 -22.66 -13.15
N LYS A 319 0.70 -21.73 -14.08
CA LYS A 319 1.75 -21.80 -15.12
C LYS A 319 3.16 -21.52 -14.57
N TRP A 320 3.29 -20.74 -13.49
CA TRP A 320 4.58 -20.41 -12.89
C TRP A 320 5.11 -21.50 -11.95
N ASN A 321 4.20 -22.30 -11.36
CA ASN A 321 4.54 -23.39 -10.45
C ASN A 321 4.77 -24.74 -11.16
N VAL A 322 4.60 -24.80 -12.47
CA VAL A 322 5.00 -25.96 -13.28
C VAL A 322 6.44 -25.69 -13.73
N GLU A 323 7.42 -26.31 -13.05
CA GLU A 323 8.79 -26.38 -13.55
C GLU A 323 8.75 -26.94 -14.97
N PRO A 324 9.54 -26.39 -15.92
CA PRO A 324 9.68 -27.03 -17.21
C PRO A 324 10.20 -28.44 -16.96
N GLU A 325 9.46 -29.45 -17.35
CA GLU A 325 9.95 -30.80 -17.42
C GLU A 325 11.14 -30.79 -18.39
N ASP A 326 12.36 -31.15 -17.87
CA ASP A 326 13.61 -31.30 -18.62
C ASP A 326 13.51 -32.37 -19.72
#